data_7e0aaa3f8a696b9fc54c42029c60d085
#
_entry.id   7e0aaa3f8a696b9fc54c42029c60d085
#
_cell.length_a   1.000
_cell.length_b   1.000
_cell.length_c   1.000
_cell.angle_alpha   90.00
_cell.angle_beta   90.00
_cell.angle_gamma   90.00
#
_symmetry.space_group_name_H-M   'P 1'
#
loop_
_entity.id
_entity.type
_entity.pdbx_description
1 polymer ?
#
loop_
_entity_poly.entity_id
_entity_poly.type
_entity_poly.pdbx_seq_one_letter_code
_entity_poly.pdbx_strand_id
1 'polypeptide(L)' 'MLALKIARVKKGWTQEELHQKSNVSRVSICNIERNGISNIPVKTLEKLAKALDTTVQELFFSDDEE' A
#
# COMPACT_ATOMS: atom_id res chain seq x y z
N MET A 1 -1.72 -8.98 -0.34
CA MET A 1 -2.67 -8.16 -1.12
C MET A 1 -1.98 -7.58 -2.34
N LEU A 2 -2.48 -7.92 -3.50
CA LEU A 2 -1.81 -7.53 -4.72
C LEU A 2 -1.93 -6.04 -5.05
N ALA A 3 -3.00 -5.40 -4.59
CA ALA A 3 -3.24 -4.02 -4.97
C ALA A 3 -2.08 -3.10 -4.59
N LEU A 4 -1.55 -3.26 -3.39
CA LEU A 4 -0.42 -2.43 -2.98
C LEU A 4 0.82 -2.74 -3.79
N LYS A 5 1.08 -4.02 -4.03
CA LYS A 5 2.24 -4.41 -4.81
C LYS A 5 2.13 -3.87 -6.24
N ILE A 6 0.97 -3.99 -6.85
CA ILE A 6 0.77 -3.52 -8.21
C ILE A 6 0.97 -2.00 -8.29
N ALA A 7 0.41 -1.26 -7.34
CA ALA A 7 0.56 0.19 -7.34
C ALA A 7 2.03 0.59 -7.18
N ARG A 8 2.75 -0.12 -6.31
CA ARG A 8 4.16 0.16 -6.09
C ARG A 8 4.97 -0.13 -7.35
N VAL A 9 4.71 -1.28 -7.97
CA VAL A 9 5.46 -1.68 -9.16
C VAL A 9 5.18 -0.73 -10.32
N LYS A 10 3.95 -0.24 -10.42
CA LYS A 10 3.62 0.73 -11.45
C LYS A 10 4.43 2.02 -11.32
N LYS A 11 4.79 2.38 -10.09
CA LYS A 11 5.65 3.54 -9.85
C LYS A 11 7.12 3.20 -10.07
N GLY A 12 7.45 1.94 -10.26
CA GLY A 12 8.84 1.52 -10.41
C GLY A 12 9.58 1.50 -9.08
N TRP A 13 8.89 1.35 -7.98
CA TRP A 13 9.51 1.42 -6.64
C TRP A 13 9.71 0.04 -6.04
N THR A 14 10.83 -0.11 -5.33
CA THR A 14 11.03 -1.26 -4.46
C THR A 14 10.27 -1.03 -3.16
N GLN A 15 10.22 -2.07 -2.31
CA GLN A 15 9.63 -1.90 -0.99
C GLN A 15 10.40 -0.86 -0.18
N GLU A 16 11.71 -0.82 -0.34
CA GLU A 16 12.52 0.18 0.34
C GLU A 16 12.16 1.60 -0.10
N GLU A 17 11.95 1.80 -1.39
CA GLU A 17 11.57 3.11 -1.89
C GLU A 17 10.19 3.52 -1.40
N LEU A 18 9.25 2.59 -1.38
CA LEU A 18 7.93 2.90 -0.84
C LEU A 18 8.02 3.23 0.64
N HIS A 19 8.84 2.49 1.39
CA HIS A 19 9.07 2.79 2.79
C HIS A 19 9.56 4.24 2.98
N GLN A 20 10.53 4.64 2.19
CA GLN A 20 11.08 5.99 2.30
C GLN A 20 10.07 7.07 1.93
N LYS A 21 9.27 6.81 0.92
CA LYS A 21 8.32 7.82 0.44
C LYS A 21 7.05 7.90 1.27
N SER A 22 6.66 6.81 1.90
CA SER A 22 5.43 6.77 2.70
C SER A 22 5.66 6.94 4.19
N ASN A 23 6.90 6.77 4.62
CA ASN A 23 7.24 6.77 6.04
C ASN A 23 6.57 5.61 6.79
N VAL A 24 6.28 4.53 6.08
CA VAL A 24 5.72 3.31 6.65
C VAL A 24 6.83 2.27 6.68
N SER A 25 6.94 1.50 7.76
CA SER A 25 8.03 0.54 7.90
C SER A 25 7.95 -0.54 6.82
N ARG A 26 9.11 -1.08 6.45
CA ARG A 26 9.14 -2.15 5.47
C ARG A 26 8.43 -3.40 5.94
N VAL A 27 8.46 -3.64 7.26
CA VAL A 27 7.74 -4.77 7.83
C VAL A 27 6.24 -4.63 7.56
N SER A 28 5.69 -3.43 7.77
CA SER A 28 4.28 -3.19 7.49
C SER A 28 3.95 -3.36 6.01
N ILE A 29 4.81 -2.83 5.14
CA ILE A 29 4.59 -2.96 3.70
C ILE A 29 4.60 -4.43 3.30
N CYS A 30 5.58 -5.17 3.79
CA CYS A 30 5.69 -6.58 3.49
C CYS A 30 4.46 -7.35 3.97
N ASN A 31 4.03 -7.05 5.20
CA ASN A 31 2.85 -7.71 5.75
C ASN A 31 1.60 -7.43 4.92
N ILE A 32 1.42 -6.18 4.50
CA ILE A 32 0.25 -5.83 3.69
C ILE A 32 0.29 -6.59 2.36
N GLU A 33 1.44 -6.62 1.72
CA GLU A 33 1.55 -7.28 0.42
C GLU A 33 1.33 -8.79 0.53
N ARG A 34 1.72 -9.39 1.66
CA ARG A 34 1.57 -10.83 1.83
C ARG A 34 0.23 -11.23 2.43
N ASN A 35 -0.23 -10.51 3.44
CA ASN A 35 -1.36 -10.95 4.25
C ASN A 35 -2.58 -10.06 4.19
N GLY A 36 -2.49 -8.91 3.53
CA GLY A 36 -3.61 -8.01 3.45
C GLY A 36 -3.62 -6.99 4.55
N ILE A 37 -4.75 -6.32 4.73
CA ILE A 37 -4.83 -5.15 5.59
C ILE A 37 -5.61 -5.38 6.88
N SER A 38 -5.91 -6.62 7.22
CA SER A 38 -6.83 -6.92 8.33
C SER A 38 -6.44 -6.27 9.65
N ASN A 39 -5.16 -6.25 9.95
CA ASN A 39 -4.70 -5.72 11.23
C ASN A 39 -3.86 -4.46 11.09
N ILE A 40 -4.07 -3.73 10.01
CA ILE A 40 -3.26 -2.55 9.73
C ILE A 40 -4.06 -1.30 10.08
N PRO A 41 -3.50 -0.38 10.88
CA PRO A 41 -4.20 0.85 11.22
C PRO A 41 -4.51 1.69 9.97
N VAL A 42 -5.64 2.39 10.02
CA VAL A 42 -6.04 3.22 8.89
C VAL A 42 -4.99 4.28 8.58
N LYS A 43 -4.36 4.83 9.61
CA LYS A 43 -3.31 5.82 9.39
C LYS A 43 -2.20 5.29 8.50
N THR A 44 -1.82 4.04 8.68
CA THR A 44 -0.80 3.42 7.84
C THR A 44 -1.28 3.33 6.41
N LEU A 45 -2.54 2.93 6.22
CA LEU A 45 -3.11 2.85 4.88
C LEU A 45 -3.15 4.22 4.21
N GLU A 46 -3.46 5.25 4.97
CA GLU A 46 -3.49 6.60 4.44
C GLU A 46 -2.13 7.07 3.98
N LYS A 47 -1.09 6.75 4.75
CA LYS A 47 0.27 7.12 4.38
C LYS A 47 0.67 6.47 3.07
N LEU A 48 0.34 5.20 2.91
CA LEU A 48 0.66 4.48 1.69
C LEU A 48 -0.10 5.05 0.50
N ALA A 49 -1.38 5.29 0.67
CA ALA A 49 -2.20 5.83 -0.42
C ALA A 49 -1.68 7.20 -0.85
N LYS A 50 -1.35 8.04 0.12
CA LYS A 50 -0.85 9.37 -0.20
C LYS A 50 0.47 9.30 -0.97
N ALA A 51 1.36 8.41 -0.54
CA ALA A 51 2.65 8.24 -1.23
C ALA A 51 2.46 7.78 -2.67
N LEU A 52 1.40 7.00 -2.90
CA LEU A 52 1.13 6.45 -4.21
C LEU A 52 0.14 7.32 -5.02
N ASP A 53 -0.15 8.52 -4.51
CA ASP A 53 -0.99 9.48 -5.23
C ASP A 53 -2.40 8.95 -5.47
N THR A 54 -2.94 8.26 -4.48
CA THR A 54 -4.27 7.70 -4.60
C THR A 54 -4.97 7.83 -3.24
N THR A 55 -6.15 7.24 -3.11
CA THR A 55 -6.89 7.23 -1.85
C THR A 55 -6.90 5.84 -1.27
N VAL A 56 -7.19 5.74 0.04
CA VAL A 56 -7.32 4.45 0.69
C VAL A 56 -8.41 3.63 0.02
N GLN A 57 -9.52 4.28 -0.30
CA GLN A 57 -10.62 3.58 -0.93
C GLN A 57 -10.21 2.98 -2.27
N GLU A 58 -9.54 3.76 -3.11
CA GLU A 58 -9.14 3.28 -4.41
C GLU A 58 -8.05 2.22 -4.33
N LEU A 59 -7.13 2.40 -3.39
CA LEU A 59 -5.99 1.49 -3.31
C LEU A 59 -6.35 0.17 -2.65
N PHE A 60 -7.14 0.21 -1.58
CA PHE A 60 -7.38 -0.98 -0.78
C PHE A 60 -8.80 -1.51 -0.82
N PHE A 61 -9.76 -0.68 -1.19
CA PHE A 61 -11.16 -1.08 -1.13
C PHE A 61 -11.88 -0.97 -2.46
N SER A 62 -11.12 -0.87 -3.54
CA SER A 62 -11.71 -0.89 -4.87
C SER A 62 -12.09 -2.33 -5.18
N ASP A 63 -13.36 -2.57 -5.48
CA ASP A 63 -13.78 -3.90 -5.82
C ASP A 63 -14.53 -3.86 -7.10
N ASP A 64 -13.97 -3.19 -8.03
CA ASP A 64 -14.57 -3.04 -9.31
C ASP A 64 -14.35 -4.24 -10.15
N GLU A 65 -13.90 -5.21 -9.61
CA GLU A 65 -13.82 -6.31 -10.32
C GLU A 65 -14.97 -7.04 -10.30
N GLU A 66 -15.45 -6.88 -10.13
CA GLU A 66 -16.42 -7.51 -10.25
C GLU A 66 -16.91 -7.69 -11.10
#